data_57acd788cdfabf5bef4e6fe7677fefeb
#
_entry.id   57acd788cdfabf5bef4e6fe7677fefeb
#
_cell.length_a   1.000
_cell.length_b   1.000
_cell.length_c   1.000
_cell.angle_alpha   90.00
_cell.angle_beta   90.00
_cell.angle_gamma   90.00
#
_symmetry.space_group_name_H-M   'P 1'
#
loop_
_entity.id
_entity.type
_entity.pdbx_description
1 polymer ?
#
loop_
_entity_poly.entity_id
_entity_poly.type
_entity_poly.pdbx_seq_one_letter_code
_entity_poly.pdbx_strand_id
1 'polypeptide(L)'
;MKQTNRKADLPLLLLAVVLIFLIVCPVGMIFAKAVIQNGRLDFSPAVQTLLNPENAHMIGNSLLLGVLVVLLSTLIAAPLAYLFSRTKFARYRVFDILFMIPFMTPPYIASMGWILFMQKKGLLQQLVPAAAGCEKIFFTLGGLVLVMSLHVFPFMLTMLKNAMLNIPSSLEEAGAVFGAGFGARMRKLFLPLLSGNYAIGALLVFVKTLSEYGTPSTLGKRIGFEVFTTEIHRHATVAPIDFGSSATLSSVLVGICLCMWMLQNYITTRKSYNLVSGKGARRVEQSMSKGAAIGAWAYIVLVLLIAVGVPYFSVISTSLINLRGYGLAPGNFTIAHYVELFTENEKGLSALKNSVFLAVTSATICAVLGTLLVLAVRKSHSKLRKVVEAIGLLPEMLPGIVLVIGIMLFWNQIYNILPLYNTMGIMVLAYVVLFLPYTVQYVTSSFTQISDSLMAAGQVFGGSPAYILRRITLPLIRQGIATGWMMTFIIAFRELVTASLIAPPNTLVVSTFIVREFEQGSVSVGMAMAVLCVLFSTTALLILNTVIDRRKEH
;
A
#
# COMPACT_ATOMS: atom_id res chain seq x y z
N MET A 1 -32.38 -2.72 -33.29
CA MET A 1 -31.19 -2.92 -32.44
C MET A 1 -30.72 -1.72 -31.60
N LYS A 2 -31.17 -0.46 -31.84
CA LYS A 2 -30.73 0.74 -31.05
C LYS A 2 -31.49 1.00 -29.74
N GLN A 3 -32.68 0.45 -29.53
CA GLN A 3 -33.47 0.73 -28.31
C GLN A 3 -33.10 -0.16 -27.09
N THR A 4 -32.50 -1.33 -27.27
CA THR A 4 -32.10 -2.21 -26.20
C THR A 4 -30.85 -1.72 -25.44
N ASN A 5 -30.03 -0.87 -26.04
CA ASN A 5 -28.81 -0.35 -25.41
C ASN A 5 -29.04 0.71 -24.31
N ARG A 6 -30.08 1.54 -24.41
CA ARG A 6 -30.34 2.62 -23.43
C ARG A 6 -30.67 2.12 -22.03
N LYS A 7 -31.39 0.98 -21.90
CA LYS A 7 -31.74 0.41 -20.58
C LYS A 7 -30.53 -0.25 -19.88
N ALA A 8 -29.54 -0.72 -20.65
CA ALA A 8 -28.32 -1.30 -20.09
C ALA A 8 -27.31 -0.23 -19.61
N ASP A 9 -27.38 0.98 -20.15
CA ASP A 9 -26.46 2.07 -19.81
C ASP A 9 -26.92 2.90 -18.61
N LEU A 10 -28.19 2.84 -18.20
CA LEU A 10 -28.70 3.59 -17.05
C LEU A 10 -27.98 3.27 -15.72
N PRO A 11 -27.74 2.00 -15.33
CA PRO A 11 -26.95 1.70 -14.13
C PRO A 11 -25.51 2.22 -14.22
N LEU A 12 -24.90 2.16 -15.41
CA LEU A 12 -23.56 2.70 -15.64
C LEU A 12 -23.54 4.24 -15.46
N LEU A 13 -24.56 4.93 -15.97
CA LEU A 13 -24.66 6.38 -15.83
C LEU A 13 -24.87 6.82 -14.38
N LEU A 14 -25.74 6.12 -13.63
CA LEU A 14 -25.94 6.37 -12.21
C LEU A 14 -24.65 6.17 -11.42
N LEU A 15 -23.92 5.07 -11.67
CA LEU A 15 -22.62 4.83 -11.05
C LEU A 15 -21.58 5.87 -11.45
N ALA A 16 -21.58 6.33 -12.72
CA ALA A 16 -20.72 7.42 -13.17
C ALA A 16 -20.95 8.70 -12.34
N VAL A 17 -22.21 9.08 -12.14
CA VAL A 17 -22.57 10.26 -11.32
C VAL A 17 -22.09 10.08 -9.88
N VAL A 18 -22.33 8.92 -9.27
CA VAL A 18 -21.87 8.63 -7.90
C VAL A 18 -20.34 8.71 -7.80
N LEU A 19 -19.60 8.08 -8.73
CA LEU A 19 -18.14 8.10 -8.70
C LEU A 19 -17.55 9.49 -9.01
N ILE A 20 -18.16 10.25 -9.90
CA ILE A 20 -17.77 11.65 -10.15
C ILE A 20 -17.91 12.45 -8.86
N PHE A 21 -19.05 12.33 -8.17
CA PHE A 21 -19.30 13.06 -6.93
C PHE A 21 -18.37 12.63 -5.79
N LEU A 22 -18.08 11.31 -5.66
CA LEU A 22 -17.25 10.78 -4.59
C LEU A 22 -15.75 10.94 -4.82
N ILE A 23 -15.29 10.92 -6.08
CA ILE A 23 -13.84 10.85 -6.41
C ILE A 23 -13.42 12.08 -7.20
N VAL A 24 -14.09 12.38 -8.34
CA VAL A 24 -13.62 13.42 -9.26
C VAL A 24 -13.82 14.82 -8.67
N CYS A 25 -14.98 15.09 -8.05
CA CYS A 25 -15.23 16.38 -7.42
C CYS A 25 -14.25 16.69 -6.27
N PRO A 26 -13.98 15.78 -5.30
CA PRO A 26 -12.94 15.99 -4.31
C PRO A 26 -11.55 16.23 -4.89
N VAL A 27 -11.13 15.45 -5.90
CA VAL A 27 -9.83 15.66 -6.55
C VAL A 27 -9.80 17.00 -7.29
N GLY A 28 -10.89 17.35 -8.00
CA GLY A 28 -11.04 18.66 -8.67
C GLY A 28 -10.98 19.84 -7.70
N MET A 29 -11.53 19.64 -6.48
CA MET A 29 -11.52 20.69 -5.46
C MET A 29 -10.10 21.04 -4.97
N ILE A 30 -9.16 20.09 -4.98
CA ILE A 30 -7.76 20.35 -4.66
C ILE A 30 -7.18 21.37 -5.64
N PHE A 31 -7.35 21.12 -6.94
CA PHE A 31 -6.86 22.04 -7.98
C PHE A 31 -7.60 23.38 -7.94
N ALA A 32 -8.91 23.34 -7.74
CA ALA A 32 -9.70 24.57 -7.61
C ALA A 32 -9.21 25.42 -6.43
N LYS A 33 -8.99 24.81 -5.25
CA LYS A 33 -8.53 25.52 -4.06
C LYS A 33 -7.10 26.07 -4.19
N ALA A 34 -6.25 25.40 -4.97
CA ALA A 34 -4.88 25.86 -5.24
C ALA A 34 -4.83 27.13 -6.10
N VAL A 35 -5.82 27.33 -7.01
CA VAL A 35 -5.75 28.40 -8.01
C VAL A 35 -6.95 29.37 -8.01
N ILE A 36 -8.02 29.09 -7.25
CA ILE A 36 -9.18 29.99 -7.16
C ILE A 36 -9.19 30.66 -5.79
N GLN A 37 -8.98 31.98 -5.78
CA GLN A 37 -9.06 32.84 -4.61
C GLN A 37 -10.20 33.86 -4.80
N ASN A 38 -11.11 33.97 -3.81
CA ASN A 38 -12.23 34.89 -3.84
C ASN A 38 -13.07 34.86 -5.15
N GLY A 39 -13.22 33.65 -5.74
CA GLY A 39 -13.98 33.45 -6.98
C GLY A 39 -13.26 33.88 -8.26
N ARG A 40 -11.98 34.23 -8.21
CA ARG A 40 -11.14 34.58 -9.36
C ARG A 40 -9.97 33.63 -9.48
N LEU A 41 -9.51 33.39 -10.72
CA LEU A 41 -8.29 32.64 -10.98
C LEU A 41 -7.09 33.50 -10.55
N ASP A 42 -6.37 33.04 -9.54
CA ASP A 42 -5.15 33.67 -9.03
C ASP A 42 -4.12 32.57 -8.72
N PHE A 43 -3.05 32.55 -9.49
CA PHE A 43 -1.95 31.62 -9.31
C PHE A 43 -0.88 32.12 -8.33
N SER A 44 -0.96 33.40 -7.90
CA SER A 44 0.07 34.03 -7.06
C SER A 44 0.31 33.28 -5.75
N PRO A 45 -0.72 32.83 -4.98
CA PRO A 45 -0.50 32.09 -3.75
C PRO A 45 0.14 30.72 -4.00
N ALA A 46 -0.26 30.02 -5.08
CA ALA A 46 0.35 28.75 -5.44
C ALA A 46 1.84 28.92 -5.80
N VAL A 47 2.16 29.95 -6.58
CA VAL A 47 3.55 30.28 -6.93
C VAL A 47 4.35 30.66 -5.67
N GLN A 48 3.81 31.49 -4.78
CA GLN A 48 4.46 31.83 -3.51
C GLN A 48 4.72 30.59 -2.64
N THR A 49 3.74 29.69 -2.52
CA THR A 49 3.90 28.42 -1.79
C THR A 49 5.03 27.59 -2.39
N LEU A 50 5.15 27.48 -3.71
CA LEU A 50 6.17 26.68 -4.37
C LEU A 50 7.55 27.32 -4.35
N LEU A 51 7.61 28.67 -4.38
CA LEU A 51 8.87 29.42 -4.30
C LEU A 51 9.37 29.62 -2.86
N ASN A 52 8.56 29.29 -1.86
CA ASN A 52 9.02 29.28 -0.47
C ASN A 52 10.21 28.32 -0.33
N PRO A 53 11.37 28.78 0.17
CA PRO A 53 12.57 27.95 0.30
C PRO A 53 12.35 26.65 1.10
N GLU A 54 11.52 26.68 2.14
CA GLU A 54 11.19 25.50 2.95
C GLU A 54 10.46 24.45 2.12
N ASN A 55 9.42 24.85 1.36
CA ASN A 55 8.67 23.96 0.49
C ASN A 55 9.53 23.44 -0.67
N ALA A 56 10.37 24.27 -1.27
CA ALA A 56 11.30 23.84 -2.32
C ALA A 56 12.31 22.80 -1.80
N HIS A 57 12.84 23.01 -0.59
CA HIS A 57 13.72 22.04 0.06
C HIS A 57 13.01 20.72 0.37
N MET A 58 11.78 20.77 0.89
CA MET A 58 10.94 19.62 1.17
C MET A 58 10.61 18.82 -0.11
N ILE A 59 10.30 19.50 -1.21
CA ILE A 59 10.09 18.86 -2.53
C ILE A 59 11.35 18.10 -2.94
N GLY A 60 12.51 18.75 -2.84
CA GLY A 60 13.82 18.15 -3.10
C GLY A 60 14.09 16.93 -2.21
N ASN A 61 13.81 17.03 -0.92
CA ASN A 61 13.93 15.94 0.04
C ASN A 61 13.07 14.73 -0.35
N SER A 62 11.83 14.98 -0.74
CA SER A 62 10.90 13.91 -1.13
C SER A 62 11.37 13.17 -2.38
N LEU A 63 11.85 13.89 -3.40
CA LEU A 63 12.39 13.29 -4.61
C LEU A 63 13.69 12.52 -4.34
N LEU A 64 14.59 13.10 -3.55
CA LEU A 64 15.83 12.44 -3.12
C LEU A 64 15.52 11.15 -2.35
N LEU A 65 14.63 11.20 -1.38
CA LEU A 65 14.19 10.04 -0.61
C LEU A 65 13.63 8.95 -1.54
N GLY A 66 12.78 9.32 -2.48
CA GLY A 66 12.22 8.39 -3.48
C GLY A 66 13.31 7.68 -4.28
N VAL A 67 14.30 8.41 -4.78
CA VAL A 67 15.44 7.84 -5.53
C VAL A 67 16.28 6.91 -4.65
N LEU A 68 16.65 7.35 -3.45
CA LEU A 68 17.47 6.55 -2.53
C LEU A 68 16.77 5.25 -2.10
N VAL A 69 15.46 5.31 -1.83
CA VAL A 69 14.66 4.13 -1.50
C VAL A 69 14.56 3.17 -2.68
N VAL A 70 14.40 3.66 -3.91
CA VAL A 70 14.45 2.81 -5.12
C VAL A 70 15.80 2.11 -5.24
N LEU A 71 16.90 2.83 -5.07
CA LEU A 71 18.25 2.26 -5.18
C LEU A 71 18.49 1.19 -4.11
N LEU A 72 18.19 1.47 -2.85
CA LEU A 72 18.41 0.51 -1.77
C LEU A 72 17.44 -0.69 -1.86
N SER A 73 16.18 -0.46 -2.22
CA SER A 73 15.22 -1.56 -2.46
C SER A 73 15.68 -2.47 -3.61
N THR A 74 16.31 -1.89 -4.65
CA THR A 74 16.88 -2.67 -5.75
C THR A 74 18.07 -3.51 -5.28
N LEU A 75 18.96 -2.93 -4.47
CA LEU A 75 20.10 -3.66 -3.89
C LEU A 75 19.65 -4.84 -3.04
N ILE A 76 18.57 -4.69 -2.28
CA ILE A 76 18.01 -5.77 -1.46
C ILE A 76 17.27 -6.79 -2.35
N ALA A 77 16.48 -6.34 -3.29
CA ALA A 77 15.58 -7.20 -4.06
C ALA A 77 16.28 -7.97 -5.18
N ALA A 78 17.26 -7.40 -5.87
CA ALA A 78 17.86 -8.02 -7.04
C ALA A 78 18.58 -9.36 -6.76
N PRO A 79 19.40 -9.49 -5.69
CA PRO A 79 19.98 -10.79 -5.33
C PRO A 79 18.91 -11.82 -4.95
N LEU A 80 17.89 -11.40 -4.18
CA LEU A 80 16.79 -12.29 -3.80
C LEU A 80 16.00 -12.75 -5.03
N ALA A 81 15.68 -11.83 -5.97
CA ALA A 81 14.99 -12.16 -7.21
C ALA A 81 15.75 -13.23 -8.02
N TYR A 82 17.07 -13.09 -8.12
CA TYR A 82 17.91 -14.10 -8.77
C TYR A 82 17.87 -15.44 -8.02
N LEU A 83 18.07 -15.45 -6.70
CA LEU A 83 18.05 -16.66 -5.88
C LEU A 83 16.72 -17.42 -6.01
N PHE A 84 15.59 -16.71 -5.91
CA PHE A 84 14.25 -17.30 -5.94
C PHE A 84 13.67 -17.51 -7.34
N SER A 85 14.39 -17.15 -8.41
CA SER A 85 13.98 -17.45 -9.78
C SER A 85 14.86 -18.51 -10.46
N ARG A 86 16.16 -18.58 -10.13
CA ARG A 86 17.16 -19.33 -10.90
C ARG A 86 17.91 -20.41 -10.11
N THR A 87 17.71 -20.51 -8.81
CA THR A 87 18.42 -21.48 -7.98
C THR A 87 17.45 -22.39 -7.23
N LYS A 88 17.99 -23.37 -6.50
CA LYS A 88 17.21 -24.29 -5.64
C LYS A 88 16.28 -23.59 -4.63
N PHE A 89 16.57 -22.32 -4.30
CA PHE A 89 15.72 -21.53 -3.39
C PHE A 89 14.32 -21.27 -3.95
N ALA A 90 14.12 -21.34 -5.27
CA ALA A 90 12.81 -21.24 -5.92
C ALA A 90 11.78 -22.30 -5.47
N ARG A 91 12.25 -23.40 -4.85
CA ARG A 91 11.39 -24.47 -4.30
C ARG A 91 10.75 -24.09 -2.97
N TYR A 92 11.33 -23.15 -2.23
CA TYR A 92 10.88 -22.79 -0.88
C TYR A 92 9.84 -21.66 -0.93
N ARG A 93 8.58 -22.00 -1.24
CA ARG A 93 7.46 -21.04 -1.34
C ARG A 93 7.21 -20.23 -0.07
N VAL A 94 7.61 -20.73 1.11
CA VAL A 94 7.45 -20.05 2.38
C VAL A 94 8.12 -18.66 2.38
N PHE A 95 9.23 -18.50 1.67
CA PHE A 95 9.92 -17.20 1.58
C PHE A 95 9.14 -16.16 0.81
N ASP A 96 8.27 -16.55 -0.12
CA ASP A 96 7.38 -15.61 -0.82
C ASP A 96 6.43 -14.93 0.16
N ILE A 97 5.96 -15.67 1.18
CA ILE A 97 5.13 -15.13 2.26
C ILE A 97 5.98 -14.29 3.23
N LEU A 98 7.12 -14.83 3.69
CA LEU A 98 7.98 -14.14 4.66
C LEU A 98 8.49 -12.78 4.15
N PHE A 99 8.86 -12.68 2.88
CA PHE A 99 9.28 -11.41 2.28
C PHE A 99 8.13 -10.43 2.06
N MET A 100 6.87 -10.87 2.09
CA MET A 100 5.71 -9.97 2.03
C MET A 100 5.32 -9.39 3.40
N ILE A 101 5.78 -9.99 4.51
CA ILE A 101 5.44 -9.51 5.86
C ILE A 101 5.76 -8.03 6.08
N PRO A 102 6.93 -7.48 5.68
CA PRO A 102 7.23 -6.07 5.87
C PRO A 102 6.19 -5.13 5.22
N PHE A 103 5.71 -5.49 4.03
CA PHE A 103 4.65 -4.74 3.36
C PHE A 103 3.28 -4.90 4.06
N MET A 104 3.01 -6.06 4.62
CA MET A 104 1.78 -6.32 5.36
C MET A 104 1.74 -5.58 6.71
N THR A 105 2.89 -5.22 7.26
CA THR A 105 3.01 -4.44 8.50
C THR A 105 2.71 -2.96 8.21
N PRO A 106 1.86 -2.27 9.00
CA PRO A 106 1.71 -0.83 8.85
C PRO A 106 3.05 -0.09 8.96
N PRO A 107 3.39 0.83 8.03
CA PRO A 107 4.70 1.49 8.01
C PRO A 107 5.06 2.18 9.31
N TYR A 108 4.09 2.86 9.94
CA TYR A 108 4.30 3.54 11.22
C TYR A 108 4.65 2.57 12.36
N ILE A 109 4.06 1.37 12.40
CA ILE A 109 4.40 0.34 13.41
C ILE A 109 5.82 -0.19 13.19
N ALA A 110 6.18 -0.50 11.95
CA ALA A 110 7.53 -0.95 11.63
C ALA A 110 8.56 0.12 11.98
N SER A 111 8.28 1.38 11.67
CA SER A 111 9.13 2.53 12.02
C SER A 111 9.28 2.70 13.53
N MET A 112 8.18 2.60 14.30
CA MET A 112 8.21 2.65 15.76
C MET A 112 9.05 1.50 16.34
N GLY A 113 8.93 0.29 15.79
CA GLY A 113 9.77 -0.85 16.16
C GLY A 113 11.26 -0.55 15.97
N TRP A 114 11.63 0.01 14.83
CA TRP A 114 13.00 0.44 14.56
C TRP A 114 13.47 1.55 15.51
N ILE A 115 12.63 2.54 15.80
CA ILE A 115 12.93 3.60 16.77
C ILE A 115 13.21 3.01 18.16
N LEU A 116 12.36 2.10 18.65
CA LEU A 116 12.53 1.43 19.95
C LEU A 116 13.81 0.58 20.01
N PHE A 117 14.17 -0.04 18.89
CA PHE A 117 15.39 -0.81 18.78
C PHE A 117 16.64 0.05 18.84
N MET A 118 16.68 1.12 18.05
CA MET A 118 17.88 1.92 17.78
C MET A 118 18.05 3.16 18.66
N GLN A 119 17.03 3.58 19.42
CA GLN A 119 17.15 4.78 20.27
C GLN A 119 18.20 4.59 21.38
N LYS A 120 18.68 5.72 21.94
CA LYS A 120 19.61 5.72 23.07
C LYS A 120 19.02 4.91 24.23
N LYS A 121 19.79 3.97 24.78
CA LYS A 121 19.34 2.96 25.76
C LYS A 121 18.20 2.08 25.23
N GLY A 122 18.04 1.98 23.90
CA GLY A 122 17.08 1.11 23.24
C GLY A 122 17.44 -0.37 23.34
N LEU A 123 16.61 -1.21 22.71
CA LEU A 123 16.76 -2.66 22.81
C LEU A 123 18.10 -3.16 22.25
N LEU A 124 18.61 -2.53 21.17
CA LEU A 124 19.93 -2.91 20.63
C LEU A 124 21.05 -2.72 21.67
N GLN A 125 21.10 -1.59 22.35
CA GLN A 125 22.14 -1.33 23.37
C GLN A 125 21.99 -2.21 24.60
N GLN A 126 20.77 -2.65 24.93
CA GLN A 126 20.54 -3.60 26.02
C GLN A 126 21.01 -5.01 25.66
N LEU A 127 20.85 -5.43 24.40
CA LEU A 127 21.32 -6.73 23.90
C LEU A 127 22.84 -6.72 23.64
N VAL A 128 23.35 -5.63 23.08
CA VAL A 128 24.74 -5.47 22.67
C VAL A 128 25.24 -4.11 23.17
N PRO A 129 25.78 -4.04 24.40
CA PRO A 129 26.28 -2.76 24.98
C PRO A 129 27.33 -2.05 24.11
N ALA A 130 28.13 -2.81 23.36
CA ALA A 130 29.11 -2.29 22.41
C ALA A 130 28.50 -1.53 21.23
N ALA A 131 27.19 -1.67 20.98
CA ALA A 131 26.48 -0.91 19.95
C ALA A 131 26.08 0.52 20.39
N ALA A 132 26.60 1.01 21.53
CA ALA A 132 26.44 2.40 21.94
C ALA A 132 27.03 3.34 20.87
N GLY A 133 26.25 4.34 20.46
CA GLY A 133 26.62 5.27 19.37
C GLY A 133 26.00 4.93 18.01
N CYS A 134 25.51 3.70 17.78
CA CYS A 134 24.82 3.33 16.54
C CYS A 134 23.54 4.16 16.30
N GLU A 135 22.93 4.71 17.36
CA GLU A 135 21.79 5.60 17.27
C GLU A 135 22.09 6.85 16.41
N LYS A 136 23.33 7.39 16.52
CA LYS A 136 23.73 8.57 15.74
C LYS A 136 23.80 8.31 14.25
N ILE A 137 24.12 7.07 13.85
CA ILE A 137 24.14 6.64 12.44
C ILE A 137 22.72 6.37 11.94
N PHE A 138 21.89 5.76 12.81
CA PHE A 138 20.54 5.39 12.43
C PHE A 138 19.59 6.60 12.34
N PHE A 139 19.62 7.52 13.31
CA PHE A 139 18.77 8.73 13.27
C PHE A 139 19.31 9.77 12.29
N THR A 140 19.41 9.36 11.02
CA THR A 140 19.84 10.16 9.86
C THR A 140 18.95 9.80 8.67
N LEU A 141 19.13 10.52 7.55
CA LEU A 141 18.49 10.16 6.27
C LEU A 141 18.76 8.70 5.89
N GLY A 142 19.95 8.16 6.19
CA GLY A 142 20.29 6.76 5.90
C GLY A 142 19.38 5.76 6.62
N GLY A 143 19.06 5.99 7.88
CA GLY A 143 18.12 5.15 8.63
C GLY A 143 16.68 5.26 8.11
N LEU A 144 16.23 6.47 7.73
CA LEU A 144 14.93 6.67 7.11
C LEU A 144 14.84 5.90 5.77
N VAL A 145 15.84 6.02 4.91
CA VAL A 145 15.94 5.28 3.65
C VAL A 145 15.93 3.77 3.89
N LEU A 146 16.67 3.28 4.90
CA LEU A 146 16.70 1.86 5.26
C LEU A 146 15.31 1.35 5.63
N VAL A 147 14.63 1.99 6.58
CA VAL A 147 13.31 1.55 7.07
C VAL A 147 12.27 1.56 5.95
N MET A 148 12.23 2.62 5.14
CA MET A 148 11.32 2.69 4.01
C MET A 148 11.64 1.66 2.94
N SER A 149 12.93 1.43 2.64
CA SER A 149 13.34 0.41 1.66
C SER A 149 12.96 -1.00 2.11
N LEU A 150 13.12 -1.31 3.40
CA LEU A 150 12.71 -2.60 3.97
C LEU A 150 11.18 -2.80 3.93
N HIS A 151 10.39 -1.74 3.88
CA HIS A 151 8.94 -1.82 3.72
C HIS A 151 8.53 -2.07 2.26
N VAL A 152 9.18 -1.41 1.29
CA VAL A 152 8.74 -1.43 -0.12
C VAL A 152 9.52 -2.39 -1.03
N PHE A 153 10.68 -2.96 -0.58
CA PHE A 153 11.45 -3.90 -1.41
C PHE A 153 10.66 -5.12 -1.91
N PRO A 154 9.60 -5.62 -1.23
CA PRO A 154 8.83 -6.74 -1.73
C PRO A 154 8.18 -6.48 -3.10
N PHE A 155 7.83 -5.23 -3.41
CA PHE A 155 7.33 -4.86 -4.73
C PHE A 155 8.42 -5.02 -5.79
N MET A 156 9.62 -4.48 -5.53
CA MET A 156 10.77 -4.63 -6.42
C MET A 156 11.15 -6.10 -6.61
N LEU A 157 11.17 -6.86 -5.51
CA LEU A 157 11.41 -8.31 -5.53
C LEU A 157 10.43 -9.04 -6.43
N THR A 158 9.13 -8.77 -6.27
CA THR A 158 8.08 -9.42 -7.06
C THR A 158 8.22 -9.09 -8.55
N MET A 159 8.46 -7.82 -8.90
CA MET A 159 8.63 -7.38 -10.28
C MET A 159 9.86 -8.03 -10.92
N LEU A 160 11.01 -8.00 -10.27
CA LEU A 160 12.24 -8.59 -10.77
C LEU A 160 12.16 -10.13 -10.85
N LYS A 161 11.62 -10.79 -9.82
CA LYS A 161 11.43 -12.25 -9.79
C LYS A 161 10.54 -12.71 -10.95
N ASN A 162 9.37 -12.09 -11.13
CA ASN A 162 8.45 -12.43 -12.21
C ASN A 162 9.07 -12.17 -13.59
N ALA A 163 9.79 -11.06 -13.76
CA ALA A 163 10.51 -10.77 -14.99
C ALA A 163 11.58 -11.82 -15.29
N MET A 164 12.36 -12.23 -14.30
CA MET A 164 13.36 -13.29 -14.46
C MET A 164 12.73 -14.63 -14.82
N LEU A 165 11.60 -15.00 -14.18
CA LEU A 165 10.89 -16.24 -14.48
C LEU A 165 10.38 -16.30 -15.92
N ASN A 166 10.11 -15.17 -16.55
CA ASN A 166 9.66 -15.08 -17.94
C ASN A 166 10.80 -15.17 -18.95
N ILE A 167 12.08 -15.11 -18.56
CA ILE A 167 13.23 -15.30 -19.47
C ILE A 167 13.43 -16.80 -19.70
N PRO A 168 13.36 -17.29 -20.96
CA PRO A 168 13.56 -18.70 -21.26
C PRO A 168 14.97 -19.19 -20.84
N SER A 169 15.02 -20.37 -20.22
CA SER A 169 16.30 -21.00 -19.84
C SER A 169 17.21 -21.29 -21.01
N SER A 170 16.64 -21.54 -22.20
CA SER A 170 17.39 -21.78 -23.43
C SER A 170 18.32 -20.65 -23.82
N LEU A 171 17.95 -19.39 -23.54
CA LEU A 171 18.83 -18.24 -23.78
C LEU A 171 20.03 -18.23 -22.83
N GLU A 172 19.83 -18.66 -21.60
CA GLU A 172 20.88 -18.76 -20.59
C GLU A 172 21.84 -19.92 -20.89
N GLU A 173 21.29 -21.07 -21.31
CA GLU A 173 22.05 -22.25 -21.75
C GLU A 173 22.86 -21.95 -23.00
N ALA A 174 22.27 -21.29 -24.00
CA ALA A 174 23.01 -20.84 -25.19
C ALA A 174 24.19 -19.93 -24.81
N GLY A 175 23.93 -18.94 -23.91
CA GLY A 175 25.03 -18.10 -23.42
C GLY A 175 26.13 -18.90 -22.74
N ALA A 176 25.82 -19.94 -21.99
CA ALA A 176 26.79 -20.80 -21.34
C ALA A 176 27.58 -21.65 -22.35
N VAL A 177 26.92 -22.20 -23.38
CA VAL A 177 27.56 -22.98 -24.47
C VAL A 177 28.57 -22.10 -25.22
N PHE A 178 28.27 -20.82 -25.45
CA PHE A 178 29.18 -19.87 -26.06
C PHE A 178 30.22 -19.30 -25.08
N GLY A 179 30.41 -19.89 -23.90
CA GLY A 179 31.45 -19.52 -22.94
C GLY A 179 31.16 -18.26 -22.12
N ALA A 180 29.94 -17.73 -22.16
CA ALA A 180 29.60 -16.56 -21.37
C ALA A 180 29.52 -16.92 -19.86
N GLY A 181 30.47 -16.41 -19.07
CA GLY A 181 30.46 -16.50 -17.62
C GLY A 181 29.29 -15.76 -17.01
N PHE A 182 29.08 -15.92 -15.68
CA PHE A 182 27.96 -15.33 -14.96
C PHE A 182 27.83 -13.81 -15.17
N GLY A 183 28.93 -13.05 -15.04
CA GLY A 183 28.93 -11.59 -15.22
C GLY A 183 28.54 -11.15 -16.64
N ALA A 184 29.01 -11.90 -17.66
CA ALA A 184 28.66 -11.63 -19.05
C ALA A 184 27.17 -11.89 -19.32
N ARG A 185 26.62 -12.99 -18.81
CA ARG A 185 25.19 -13.31 -18.90
C ARG A 185 24.34 -12.28 -18.15
N MET A 186 24.77 -11.86 -16.96
CA MET A 186 24.07 -10.82 -16.19
C MET A 186 24.01 -9.51 -16.98
N ARG A 187 25.17 -9.02 -17.50
CA ARG A 187 25.26 -7.72 -18.18
C ARG A 187 24.64 -7.73 -19.58
N LYS A 188 24.81 -8.80 -20.36
CA LYS A 188 24.43 -8.83 -21.79
C LYS A 188 23.07 -9.48 -22.03
N LEU A 189 22.56 -10.30 -21.09
CA LEU A 189 21.29 -11.00 -21.22
C LEU A 189 20.26 -10.51 -20.20
N PHE A 190 20.53 -10.67 -18.89
CA PHE A 190 19.53 -10.37 -17.87
C PHE A 190 19.22 -8.87 -17.77
N LEU A 191 20.22 -8.00 -17.60
CA LEU A 191 19.98 -6.57 -17.42
C LEU A 191 19.19 -5.93 -18.57
N PRO A 192 19.49 -6.18 -19.86
CA PRO A 192 18.69 -5.63 -20.96
C PRO A 192 17.25 -6.14 -20.97
N LEU A 193 17.04 -7.46 -20.74
CA LEU A 193 15.71 -8.05 -20.74
C LEU A 193 14.87 -7.66 -19.53
N LEU A 194 15.49 -7.38 -18.39
CA LEU A 194 14.84 -6.93 -17.18
C LEU A 194 14.54 -5.43 -17.16
N SER A 195 15.18 -4.63 -18.02
CA SER A 195 15.13 -3.16 -17.96
C SER A 195 13.72 -2.57 -17.95
N GLY A 196 12.81 -3.12 -18.76
CA GLY A 196 11.41 -2.68 -18.81
C GLY A 196 10.65 -2.95 -17.50
N ASN A 197 10.73 -4.19 -17.00
CA ASN A 197 10.08 -4.56 -15.75
C ASN A 197 10.73 -3.88 -14.53
N TYR A 198 12.06 -3.69 -14.56
CA TYR A 198 12.76 -2.90 -13.55
C TYR A 198 12.26 -1.45 -13.51
N ALA A 199 12.12 -0.81 -14.67
CA ALA A 199 11.63 0.56 -14.74
C ALA A 199 10.20 0.68 -14.16
N ILE A 200 9.32 -0.29 -14.44
CA ILE A 200 7.97 -0.35 -13.86
C ILE A 200 8.05 -0.52 -12.34
N GLY A 201 8.88 -1.45 -11.85
CA GLY A 201 9.09 -1.67 -10.42
C GLY A 201 9.68 -0.46 -9.71
N ALA A 202 10.66 0.21 -10.32
CA ALA A 202 11.29 1.42 -9.79
C ALA A 202 10.30 2.58 -9.68
N LEU A 203 9.47 2.80 -10.72
CA LEU A 203 8.42 3.82 -10.69
C LEU A 203 7.36 3.52 -9.63
N LEU A 204 6.95 2.25 -9.48
CA LEU A 204 6.02 1.85 -8.44
C LEU A 204 6.57 2.11 -7.04
N VAL A 205 7.82 1.70 -6.76
CA VAL A 205 8.50 1.93 -5.49
C VAL A 205 8.65 3.43 -5.23
N PHE A 206 9.02 4.21 -6.23
CA PHE A 206 9.17 5.66 -6.14
C PHE A 206 7.83 6.34 -5.75
N VAL A 207 6.74 6.03 -6.46
CA VAL A 207 5.40 6.59 -6.15
C VAL A 207 4.92 6.15 -4.77
N LYS A 208 5.13 4.87 -4.39
CA LYS A 208 4.79 4.38 -3.05
C LYS A 208 5.56 5.11 -1.95
N THR A 209 6.84 5.41 -2.18
CA THR A 209 7.68 6.20 -1.26
C THR A 209 7.18 7.63 -1.12
N LEU A 210 6.87 8.31 -2.22
CA LEU A 210 6.33 9.68 -2.21
C LEU A 210 4.94 9.77 -1.55
N SER A 211 4.17 8.69 -1.58
CA SER A 211 2.81 8.64 -1.03
C SER A 211 2.77 8.18 0.43
N GLU A 212 3.89 7.72 0.96
CA GLU A 212 3.97 7.16 2.31
C GLU A 212 4.03 8.29 3.35
N TYR A 213 3.21 8.16 4.40
CA TYR A 213 3.09 9.14 5.48
C TYR A 213 3.63 8.61 6.83
N GLY A 214 3.39 7.33 7.12
CA GLY A 214 3.58 6.77 8.46
C GLY A 214 5.04 6.77 8.94
N THR A 215 6.00 6.37 8.08
CA THR A 215 7.43 6.36 8.43
C THR A 215 8.00 7.79 8.49
N PRO A 216 7.74 8.70 7.51
CA PRO A 216 8.14 10.10 7.62
C PRO A 216 7.54 10.80 8.83
N SER A 217 6.28 10.56 9.18
CA SER A 217 5.64 11.21 10.34
C SER A 217 6.21 10.75 11.69
N THR A 218 6.79 9.55 11.76
CA THR A 218 7.39 8.98 12.97
C THR A 218 8.91 9.19 13.02
N LEU A 219 9.66 8.55 12.09
CA LEU A 219 11.13 8.60 12.05
C LEU A 219 11.64 9.89 11.39
N GLY A 220 11.01 10.33 10.29
CA GLY A 220 11.37 11.57 9.58
C GLY A 220 11.28 12.79 10.49
N LYS A 221 10.18 12.90 11.24
CA LYS A 221 9.97 13.98 12.24
C LYS A 221 11.08 14.01 13.30
N ARG A 222 11.60 12.87 13.75
CA ARG A 222 12.68 12.80 14.75
C ARG A 222 14.04 13.28 14.25
N ILE A 223 14.26 13.21 12.94
CA ILE A 223 15.51 13.64 12.30
C ILE A 223 15.38 15.02 11.62
N GLY A 224 14.20 15.66 11.72
CA GLY A 224 13.93 16.94 11.06
C GLY A 224 13.90 16.84 9.53
N PHE A 225 13.54 15.69 8.97
CA PHE A 225 13.48 15.46 7.53
C PHE A 225 12.03 15.49 7.05
N GLU A 226 11.63 16.63 6.50
CA GLU A 226 10.28 16.89 6.02
C GLU A 226 10.10 16.46 4.57
N VAL A 227 8.91 15.91 4.26
CA VAL A 227 8.52 15.44 2.93
C VAL A 227 7.10 15.91 2.57
N PHE A 228 6.69 15.73 1.31
CA PHE A 228 5.37 16.14 0.84
C PHE A 228 4.22 15.75 1.79
N THR A 229 4.17 14.48 2.18
CA THR A 229 3.05 13.96 2.97
C THR A 229 3.00 14.57 4.37
N THR A 230 4.14 14.79 5.01
CA THR A 230 4.20 15.41 6.33
C THR A 230 3.82 16.89 6.29
N GLU A 231 4.25 17.62 5.25
CA GLU A 231 3.92 19.02 5.09
C GLU A 231 2.47 19.27 4.69
N ILE A 232 1.92 18.47 3.76
CA ILE A 232 0.50 18.51 3.43
C ILE A 232 -0.34 18.30 4.70
N HIS A 233 0.03 17.32 5.53
CA HIS A 233 -0.63 17.06 6.81
C HIS A 233 -0.49 18.25 7.77
N ARG A 234 0.72 18.79 7.94
CA ARG A 234 1.01 19.91 8.83
C ARG A 234 0.15 21.14 8.48
N HIS A 235 0.12 21.55 7.22
CA HIS A 235 -0.69 22.66 6.75
C HIS A 235 -2.20 22.47 6.95
N ALA A 236 -2.66 21.22 6.97
CA ALA A 236 -4.07 20.90 7.16
C ALA A 236 -4.50 20.78 8.64
N THR A 237 -3.56 20.52 9.57
CA THR A 237 -3.90 20.15 10.96
C THR A 237 -3.25 21.01 12.03
N VAL A 238 -2.14 21.68 11.73
CA VAL A 238 -1.38 22.49 12.70
C VAL A 238 -1.66 23.98 12.47
N ALA A 239 -2.03 24.69 13.53
CA ALA A 239 -2.29 26.12 13.46
C ALA A 239 -1.01 26.93 13.18
N PRO A 240 -1.04 27.94 12.30
CA PRO A 240 -2.20 28.39 11.53
C PRO A 240 -2.54 27.44 10.38
N ILE A 241 -3.80 26.98 10.33
CA ILE A 241 -4.25 26.06 9.28
C ILE A 241 -4.26 26.78 7.93
N ASP A 242 -3.59 26.21 6.93
CA ASP A 242 -3.50 26.73 5.57
C ASP A 242 -3.88 25.66 4.53
N PHE A 243 -5.16 25.60 4.25
CA PHE A 243 -5.68 24.70 3.21
C PHE A 243 -5.24 25.09 1.79
N GLY A 244 -4.86 26.34 1.55
CA GLY A 244 -4.33 26.80 0.26
C GLY A 244 -2.99 26.15 -0.07
N SER A 245 -2.03 26.26 0.87
CA SER A 245 -0.73 25.60 0.76
C SER A 245 -0.86 24.07 0.72
N SER A 246 -1.70 23.48 1.58
CA SER A 246 -1.97 22.05 1.55
C SER A 246 -2.51 21.58 0.20
N ALA A 247 -3.45 22.32 -0.41
CA ALA A 247 -4.01 22.02 -1.73
C ALA A 247 -2.97 22.20 -2.85
N THR A 248 -2.15 23.25 -2.78
CA THR A 248 -1.07 23.49 -3.75
C THR A 248 -0.05 22.36 -3.76
N LEU A 249 0.48 21.98 -2.60
CA LEU A 249 1.43 20.88 -2.45
C LEU A 249 0.81 19.55 -2.89
N SER A 250 -0.46 19.32 -2.55
CA SER A 250 -1.23 18.15 -3.01
C SER A 250 -1.35 18.11 -4.53
N SER A 251 -1.62 19.25 -5.18
CA SER A 251 -1.72 19.35 -6.65
C SER A 251 -0.41 19.01 -7.34
N VAL A 252 0.72 19.46 -6.78
CA VAL A 252 2.06 19.14 -7.29
C VAL A 252 2.35 17.64 -7.13
N LEU A 253 2.05 17.07 -5.97
CA LEU A 253 2.24 15.64 -5.72
C LEU A 253 1.39 14.78 -6.67
N VAL A 254 0.13 15.16 -6.92
CA VAL A 254 -0.72 14.52 -7.95
C VAL A 254 -0.06 14.62 -9.32
N GLY A 255 0.41 15.80 -9.70
CA GLY A 255 1.10 16.01 -10.98
C GLY A 255 2.28 15.07 -11.16
N ILE A 256 3.14 14.94 -10.16
CA ILE A 256 4.28 14.02 -10.17
C ILE A 256 3.79 12.57 -10.32
N CYS A 257 2.82 12.13 -9.53
CA CYS A 257 2.29 10.77 -9.59
C CYS A 257 1.66 10.45 -10.95
N LEU A 258 0.90 11.38 -11.54
CA LEU A 258 0.32 11.23 -12.88
C LEU A 258 1.40 11.17 -13.96
N CYS A 259 2.43 12.01 -13.89
CA CYS A 259 3.58 11.94 -14.80
C CYS A 259 4.29 10.58 -14.70
N MET A 260 4.51 10.07 -13.50
CA MET A 260 5.12 8.76 -13.28
C MET A 260 4.23 7.63 -13.81
N TRP A 261 2.92 7.71 -13.59
CA TRP A 261 1.96 6.75 -14.14
C TRP A 261 1.94 6.77 -15.68
N MET A 262 1.92 7.97 -16.30
CA MET A 262 2.00 8.10 -17.77
C MET A 262 3.30 7.51 -18.31
N LEU A 263 4.43 7.75 -17.63
CA LEU A 263 5.72 7.17 -18.00
C LEU A 263 5.72 5.64 -17.86
N GLN A 264 5.14 5.12 -16.78
CA GLN A 264 4.96 3.68 -16.58
C GLN A 264 4.13 3.05 -17.71
N ASN A 265 2.99 3.66 -18.03
CA ASN A 265 2.11 3.19 -19.10
C ASN A 265 2.81 3.23 -20.48
N TYR A 266 3.57 4.29 -20.76
CA TYR A 266 4.36 4.40 -21.98
C TYR A 266 5.42 3.30 -22.09
N ILE A 267 6.14 3.02 -21.00
CA ILE A 267 7.15 1.94 -20.97
C ILE A 267 6.47 0.58 -21.16
N THR A 268 5.36 0.33 -20.48
CA THR A 268 4.62 -0.94 -20.56
C THR A 268 4.11 -1.20 -21.99
N THR A 269 3.62 -0.17 -22.67
CA THR A 269 3.05 -0.33 -24.03
C THR A 269 4.12 -0.47 -25.11
N ARG A 270 5.29 0.17 -24.97
CA ARG A 270 6.32 0.17 -26.01
C ARG A 270 7.42 -0.89 -25.80
N LYS A 271 7.71 -1.27 -24.54
CA LYS A 271 8.78 -2.23 -24.21
C LYS A 271 8.25 -3.57 -23.68
N SER A 272 7.01 -3.95 -24.01
CA SER A 272 6.58 -5.32 -23.80
C SER A 272 7.41 -6.23 -24.74
N TYR A 273 8.55 -6.71 -24.27
CA TYR A 273 9.18 -7.88 -24.88
C TYR A 273 8.23 -9.06 -24.63
N ASN A 274 7.31 -9.28 -25.57
CA ASN A 274 6.59 -10.53 -25.66
C ASN A 274 7.59 -11.62 -26.06
N LEU A 275 8.39 -12.06 -25.09
CA LEU A 275 9.10 -13.31 -25.22
C LEU A 275 8.01 -14.37 -25.37
N VAL A 276 7.90 -14.95 -26.56
CA VAL A 276 7.00 -16.07 -26.83
C VAL A 276 7.40 -17.18 -25.85
N SER A 277 6.76 -17.18 -24.70
CA SER A 277 6.90 -18.24 -23.70
C SER A 277 6.30 -19.49 -24.31
N GLY A 278 7.11 -20.34 -24.91
CA GLY A 278 6.70 -21.69 -25.24
C GLY A 278 6.13 -22.35 -23.96
N LYS A 279 4.88 -22.76 -23.99
CA LYS A 279 4.28 -23.56 -22.91
C LYS A 279 5.22 -24.73 -22.61
N GLY A 280 5.92 -24.71 -21.46
CA GLY A 280 6.82 -25.78 -21.04
C GLY A 280 8.30 -25.41 -20.87
N ALA A 281 8.65 -24.13 -20.72
CA ALA A 281 10.04 -23.77 -20.40
C ALA A 281 10.48 -24.46 -19.09
N ARG A 282 11.32 -25.50 -19.24
CA ARG A 282 11.91 -26.25 -18.14
C ARG A 282 12.68 -25.27 -17.27
N ARG A 283 12.38 -25.19 -15.98
CA ARG A 283 13.15 -24.41 -15.03
C ARG A 283 14.52 -25.04 -14.88
N VAL A 284 15.56 -24.40 -15.39
CA VAL A 284 16.93 -24.83 -15.12
C VAL A 284 17.35 -24.21 -13.80
N GLU A 285 17.52 -25.06 -12.81
CA GLU A 285 18.11 -24.66 -11.54
C GLU A 285 19.62 -24.62 -11.70
N GLN A 286 20.20 -23.45 -11.53
CA GLN A 286 21.66 -23.32 -11.50
C GLN A 286 22.21 -23.96 -10.23
N SER A 287 23.19 -24.85 -10.42
CA SER A 287 23.91 -25.43 -9.30
C SER A 287 24.79 -24.36 -8.64
N MET A 288 24.79 -24.34 -7.33
CA MET A 288 25.60 -23.42 -6.53
C MET A 288 26.69 -24.19 -5.81
N SER A 289 27.89 -23.62 -5.73
CA SER A 289 28.93 -24.14 -4.85
C SER A 289 28.46 -24.09 -3.38
N LYS A 290 29.02 -24.93 -2.53
CA LYS A 290 28.68 -24.96 -1.09
C LYS A 290 28.87 -23.57 -0.44
N GLY A 291 29.96 -22.87 -0.75
CA GLY A 291 30.22 -21.52 -0.24
C GLY A 291 29.18 -20.49 -0.70
N ALA A 292 28.82 -20.51 -2.00
CA ALA A 292 27.78 -19.63 -2.55
C ALA A 292 26.41 -19.92 -1.91
N ALA A 293 26.09 -21.19 -1.63
CA ALA A 293 24.86 -21.56 -0.95
C ALA A 293 24.81 -21.06 0.50
N ILE A 294 25.91 -21.14 1.24
CA ILE A 294 26.03 -20.58 2.61
C ILE A 294 25.85 -19.06 2.56
N GLY A 295 26.54 -18.36 1.64
CA GLY A 295 26.39 -16.92 1.48
C GLY A 295 24.94 -16.51 1.14
N ALA A 296 24.26 -17.28 0.28
CA ALA A 296 22.86 -17.05 -0.04
C ALA A 296 21.93 -17.22 1.19
N TRP A 297 22.13 -18.27 1.99
CA TRP A 297 21.40 -18.46 3.25
C TRP A 297 21.66 -17.32 4.23
N ALA A 298 22.92 -16.93 4.43
CA ALA A 298 23.27 -15.82 5.30
C ALA A 298 22.59 -14.51 4.85
N TYR A 299 22.54 -14.24 3.55
CA TYR A 299 21.87 -13.07 3.00
C TYR A 299 20.35 -13.11 3.22
N ILE A 300 19.70 -14.24 2.93
CA ILE A 300 18.26 -14.42 3.14
C ILE A 300 17.91 -14.20 4.63
N VAL A 301 18.67 -14.85 5.55
CA VAL A 301 18.44 -14.70 6.98
C VAL A 301 18.69 -13.26 7.43
N LEU A 302 19.74 -12.61 6.95
CA LEU A 302 20.04 -11.22 7.28
C LEU A 302 18.88 -10.29 6.86
N VAL A 303 18.40 -10.42 5.61
CA VAL A 303 17.28 -9.58 5.12
C VAL A 303 16.02 -9.82 5.96
N LEU A 304 15.68 -11.07 6.27
CA LEU A 304 14.51 -11.38 7.11
C LEU A 304 14.70 -10.88 8.54
N LEU A 305 15.90 -11.00 9.10
CA LEU A 305 16.19 -10.51 10.45
C LEU A 305 15.97 -9.00 10.55
N ILE A 306 16.52 -8.23 9.61
CA ILE A 306 16.39 -6.77 9.65
C ILE A 306 15.01 -6.29 9.17
N ALA A 307 14.38 -6.94 8.19
CA ALA A 307 13.09 -6.49 7.68
C ALA A 307 11.89 -6.90 8.55
N VAL A 308 11.99 -8.05 9.23
CA VAL A 308 10.91 -8.63 10.04
C VAL A 308 11.35 -8.76 11.49
N GLY A 309 12.50 -9.42 11.74
CA GLY A 309 12.96 -9.75 13.09
C GLY A 309 13.08 -8.53 13.99
N VAL A 310 13.80 -7.51 13.56
CA VAL A 310 14.04 -6.29 14.36
C VAL A 310 12.75 -5.56 14.72
N PRO A 311 11.86 -5.15 13.77
CA PRO A 311 10.66 -4.41 14.15
C PRO A 311 9.70 -5.24 14.99
N TYR A 312 9.51 -6.52 14.69
CA TYR A 312 8.60 -7.38 15.45
C TYR A 312 9.14 -7.69 16.85
N PHE A 313 10.42 -8.02 16.97
CA PHE A 313 11.06 -8.19 18.27
C PHE A 313 10.87 -6.95 19.14
N SER A 314 11.07 -5.77 18.56
CA SER A 314 10.99 -4.51 19.31
C SER A 314 9.56 -4.21 19.77
N VAL A 315 8.58 -4.37 18.89
CA VAL A 315 7.17 -4.12 19.21
C VAL A 315 6.67 -5.12 20.26
N ILE A 316 6.96 -6.42 20.07
CA ILE A 316 6.54 -7.48 21.00
C ILE A 316 7.23 -7.34 22.36
N SER A 317 8.56 -7.17 22.37
CA SER A 317 9.29 -7.01 23.65
C SER A 317 8.80 -5.78 24.41
N THR A 318 8.63 -4.64 23.72
CA THR A 318 8.16 -3.41 24.37
C THR A 318 6.73 -3.54 24.90
N SER A 319 5.85 -4.28 24.22
CA SER A 319 4.49 -4.53 24.70
C SER A 319 4.42 -5.36 25.98
N LEU A 320 5.47 -6.13 26.25
CA LEU A 320 5.59 -6.97 27.44
C LEU A 320 6.41 -6.33 28.57
N ILE A 321 7.17 -5.26 28.29
CA ILE A 321 8.00 -4.57 29.30
C ILE A 321 7.09 -3.80 30.27
N ASN A 322 7.17 -4.16 31.57
CA ASN A 322 6.40 -3.51 32.63
C ASN A 322 6.89 -2.07 32.88
N LEU A 323 8.15 -1.93 33.25
CA LEU A 323 8.80 -0.63 33.53
C LEU A 323 9.91 -0.38 32.51
N ARG A 324 9.74 0.64 31.66
CA ARG A 324 10.68 0.94 30.57
C ARG A 324 12.12 1.17 31.04
N GLY A 325 12.30 1.74 32.24
CA GLY A 325 13.61 2.01 32.80
C GLY A 325 14.46 0.75 33.04
N TYR A 326 13.82 -0.40 33.31
CA TYR A 326 14.49 -1.68 33.52
C TYR A 326 14.66 -2.50 32.21
N GLY A 327 14.00 -2.09 31.12
CA GLY A 327 14.14 -2.72 29.80
C GLY A 327 13.94 -4.22 29.82
N LEU A 328 14.86 -4.97 29.20
CA LEU A 328 14.83 -6.44 29.08
C LEU A 328 15.29 -7.19 30.35
N ALA A 329 15.36 -6.54 31.50
CA ALA A 329 15.79 -7.19 32.74
C ALA A 329 14.88 -8.36 33.12
N PRO A 330 15.42 -9.47 33.67
CA PRO A 330 14.63 -10.58 34.20
C PRO A 330 13.60 -10.10 35.22
N GLY A 331 12.36 -10.59 35.13
CA GLY A 331 11.26 -10.20 36.01
C GLY A 331 10.53 -8.91 35.60
N ASN A 332 10.96 -8.19 34.54
CA ASN A 332 10.31 -6.97 34.05
C ASN A 332 9.35 -7.24 32.89
N PHE A 333 8.80 -8.43 32.76
CA PHE A 333 7.83 -8.79 31.74
C PHE A 333 6.44 -8.99 32.31
N THR A 334 5.43 -8.45 31.63
CA THR A 334 4.03 -8.52 32.05
C THR A 334 3.10 -8.61 30.85
N ILE A 335 1.94 -9.22 31.04
CA ILE A 335 0.81 -9.16 30.10
C ILE A 335 -0.24 -8.11 30.51
N ALA A 336 0.02 -7.38 31.61
CA ALA A 336 -0.94 -6.42 32.17
C ALA A 336 -1.39 -5.37 31.15
N HIS A 337 -0.51 -4.91 30.23
CA HIS A 337 -0.85 -3.94 29.20
C HIS A 337 -1.95 -4.44 28.24
N TYR A 338 -1.98 -5.76 27.99
CA TYR A 338 -3.06 -6.35 27.18
C TYR A 338 -4.38 -6.42 28.00
N VAL A 339 -4.29 -6.75 29.29
CA VAL A 339 -5.47 -6.74 30.17
C VAL A 339 -6.02 -5.33 30.27
N GLU A 340 -5.18 -4.34 30.56
CA GLU A 340 -5.53 -2.92 30.63
C GLU A 340 -6.30 -2.45 29.39
N LEU A 341 -5.87 -2.84 28.19
CA LEU A 341 -6.53 -2.45 26.94
C LEU A 341 -8.00 -2.89 26.86
N PHE A 342 -8.35 -4.00 27.48
CA PHE A 342 -9.71 -4.55 27.43
C PHE A 342 -10.57 -4.25 28.65
N THR A 343 -9.96 -3.92 29.79
CA THR A 343 -10.68 -3.77 31.06
C THR A 343 -10.71 -2.33 31.58
N GLU A 344 -9.61 -1.58 31.43
CA GLU A 344 -9.41 -0.30 32.10
C GLU A 344 -9.26 0.88 31.10
N ASN A 345 -8.77 0.62 29.90
CA ASN A 345 -8.48 1.65 28.93
C ASN A 345 -9.69 1.88 27.99
N GLU A 346 -10.63 2.71 28.43
CA GLU A 346 -11.83 3.04 27.62
C GLU A 346 -11.46 3.60 26.23
N LYS A 347 -10.36 4.35 26.12
CA LYS A 347 -9.90 4.92 24.84
C LYS A 347 -9.35 3.85 23.91
N GLY A 348 -8.62 2.87 24.43
CA GLY A 348 -8.13 1.72 23.67
C GLY A 348 -9.26 0.84 23.15
N LEU A 349 -10.22 0.52 24.03
CA LEU A 349 -11.39 -0.27 23.64
C LEU A 349 -12.28 0.47 22.63
N SER A 350 -12.47 1.79 22.82
CA SER A 350 -13.21 2.63 21.87
C SER A 350 -12.51 2.69 20.52
N ALA A 351 -11.17 2.85 20.49
CA ALA A 351 -10.38 2.85 19.25
C ALA A 351 -10.52 1.53 18.49
N LEU A 352 -10.52 0.39 19.19
CA LEU A 352 -10.73 -0.93 18.58
C LEU A 352 -12.15 -1.04 17.98
N LYS A 353 -13.18 -0.66 18.72
CA LYS A 353 -14.59 -0.67 18.26
C LYS A 353 -14.75 0.22 17.03
N ASN A 354 -14.21 1.43 17.05
CA ASN A 354 -14.28 2.38 15.94
C ASN A 354 -13.59 1.83 14.69
N SER A 355 -12.38 1.25 14.82
CA SER A 355 -11.67 0.65 13.69
C SER A 355 -12.42 -0.53 13.09
N VAL A 356 -12.99 -1.42 13.90
CA VAL A 356 -13.82 -2.53 13.41
C VAL A 356 -15.05 -2.01 12.69
N PHE A 357 -15.75 -1.04 13.29
CA PHE A 357 -16.95 -0.43 12.68
C PHE A 357 -16.62 0.19 11.31
N LEU A 358 -15.57 1.02 11.23
CA LEU A 358 -15.16 1.67 9.99
C LEU A 358 -14.74 0.64 8.94
N ALA A 359 -13.95 -0.35 9.34
CA ALA A 359 -13.46 -1.39 8.43
C ALA A 359 -14.58 -2.26 7.88
N VAL A 360 -15.51 -2.73 8.73
CA VAL A 360 -16.66 -3.55 8.29
C VAL A 360 -17.59 -2.74 7.39
N THR A 361 -17.93 -1.53 7.80
CA THR A 361 -18.89 -0.68 7.06
C THR A 361 -18.33 -0.30 5.70
N SER A 362 -17.08 0.19 5.64
CA SER A 362 -16.46 0.59 4.38
C SER A 362 -16.20 -0.61 3.46
N ALA A 363 -15.73 -1.76 3.99
CA ALA A 363 -15.53 -2.97 3.20
C ALA A 363 -16.85 -3.48 2.59
N THR A 364 -17.94 -3.41 3.36
CA THR A 364 -19.27 -3.83 2.88
C THR A 364 -19.78 -2.91 1.77
N ILE A 365 -19.65 -1.59 1.95
CA ILE A 365 -20.02 -0.61 0.93
C ILE A 365 -19.16 -0.80 -0.33
N CYS A 366 -17.83 -0.98 -0.18
CA CYS A 366 -16.92 -1.26 -1.31
C CYS A 366 -17.29 -2.55 -2.02
N ALA A 367 -17.66 -3.62 -1.29
CA ALA A 367 -18.08 -4.88 -1.89
C ALA A 367 -19.33 -4.71 -2.75
N VAL A 368 -20.31 -3.95 -2.28
CA VAL A 368 -21.54 -3.66 -3.03
C VAL A 368 -21.23 -2.75 -4.23
N LEU A 369 -20.64 -1.58 -4.00
CA LEU A 369 -20.36 -0.60 -5.07
C LEU A 369 -19.39 -1.14 -6.10
N GLY A 370 -18.29 -1.79 -5.70
CA GLY A 370 -17.30 -2.36 -6.59
C GLY A 370 -17.89 -3.49 -7.45
N THR A 371 -18.74 -4.34 -6.87
CA THR A 371 -19.44 -5.38 -7.63
C THR A 371 -20.42 -4.79 -8.63
N LEU A 372 -21.23 -3.80 -8.22
CA LEU A 372 -22.15 -3.11 -9.13
C LEU A 372 -21.39 -2.42 -10.26
N LEU A 373 -20.25 -1.80 -9.97
CA LEU A 373 -19.40 -1.16 -10.96
C LEU A 373 -18.90 -2.16 -12.01
N VAL A 374 -18.33 -3.28 -11.58
CA VAL A 374 -17.82 -4.32 -12.50
C VAL A 374 -18.94 -4.89 -13.34
N LEU A 375 -20.10 -5.20 -12.76
CA LEU A 375 -21.26 -5.70 -13.48
C LEU A 375 -21.79 -4.71 -14.51
N ALA A 376 -21.87 -3.41 -14.18
CA ALA A 376 -22.33 -2.37 -15.09
C ALA A 376 -21.35 -2.14 -16.24
N VAL A 377 -20.03 -2.08 -15.95
CA VAL A 377 -18.97 -1.92 -16.96
C VAL A 377 -18.95 -3.10 -17.93
N ARG A 378 -19.07 -4.32 -17.43
CA ARG A 378 -19.06 -5.55 -18.28
C ARG A 378 -20.31 -5.71 -19.12
N LYS A 379 -21.46 -5.24 -18.65
CA LYS A 379 -22.72 -5.34 -19.35
C LYS A 379 -22.92 -4.25 -20.42
N SER A 380 -22.23 -3.11 -20.29
CA SER A 380 -22.36 -1.99 -21.21
C SER A 380 -21.39 -2.11 -22.39
N HIS A 381 -21.87 -1.74 -23.58
CA HIS A 381 -21.06 -1.57 -24.80
C HIS A 381 -20.72 -0.09 -25.08
N SER A 382 -21.13 0.83 -24.21
CA SER A 382 -20.86 2.26 -24.33
C SER A 382 -19.36 2.58 -24.14
N LYS A 383 -18.89 3.63 -24.81
CA LYS A 383 -17.53 4.18 -24.57
C LYS A 383 -17.36 4.68 -23.13
N LEU A 384 -18.47 5.05 -22.47
CA LEU A 384 -18.50 5.50 -21.08
C LEU A 384 -17.94 4.46 -20.10
N ARG A 385 -18.05 3.14 -20.40
CA ARG A 385 -17.55 2.07 -19.53
C ARG A 385 -16.06 2.21 -19.19
N LYS A 386 -15.23 2.64 -20.16
CA LYS A 386 -13.79 2.84 -19.94
C LYS A 386 -13.51 4.01 -19.00
N VAL A 387 -14.30 5.07 -19.12
CA VAL A 387 -14.20 6.25 -18.25
C VAL A 387 -14.61 5.90 -16.82
N VAL A 388 -15.72 5.21 -16.65
CA VAL A 388 -16.25 4.80 -15.33
C VAL A 388 -15.29 3.82 -14.65
N GLU A 389 -14.74 2.87 -15.39
CA GLU A 389 -13.70 1.94 -14.89
C GLU A 389 -12.45 2.70 -14.45
N ALA A 390 -11.97 3.66 -15.27
CA ALA A 390 -10.82 4.49 -14.93
C ALA A 390 -11.06 5.35 -13.68
N ILE A 391 -12.23 5.96 -13.53
CA ILE A 391 -12.60 6.72 -12.33
C ILE A 391 -12.63 5.81 -11.09
N GLY A 392 -13.20 4.60 -11.22
CA GLY A 392 -13.24 3.64 -10.10
C GLY A 392 -11.86 3.15 -9.64
N LEU A 393 -10.85 3.20 -10.51
CA LEU A 393 -9.46 2.83 -10.18
C LEU A 393 -8.57 4.05 -9.87
N LEU A 394 -9.04 5.27 -10.11
CA LEU A 394 -8.27 6.50 -9.92
C LEU A 394 -7.68 6.65 -8.50
N PRO A 395 -8.39 6.31 -7.42
CA PRO A 395 -7.86 6.45 -6.06
C PRO A 395 -6.58 5.65 -5.81
N GLU A 396 -6.36 4.55 -6.50
CA GLU A 396 -5.12 3.76 -6.37
C GLU A 396 -3.88 4.45 -6.95
N MET A 397 -4.11 5.35 -7.90
CA MET A 397 -3.06 6.10 -8.61
C MET A 397 -2.62 7.35 -7.85
N LEU A 398 -3.40 7.77 -6.85
CA LEU A 398 -3.19 9.01 -6.11
C LEU A 398 -2.71 8.70 -4.69
N PRO A 399 -1.85 9.55 -4.10
CA PRO A 399 -1.50 9.44 -2.69
C PRO A 399 -2.75 9.56 -1.80
N GLY A 400 -2.88 8.67 -0.82
CA GLY A 400 -4.05 8.63 0.07
C GLY A 400 -4.29 9.96 0.77
N ILE A 401 -3.22 10.62 1.24
CA ILE A 401 -3.31 11.93 1.91
C ILE A 401 -3.95 12.99 1.01
N VAL A 402 -3.63 13.00 -0.27
CA VAL A 402 -4.18 13.96 -1.24
C VAL A 402 -5.67 13.75 -1.41
N LEU A 403 -6.10 12.48 -1.55
CA LEU A 403 -7.52 12.15 -1.65
C LEU A 403 -8.30 12.60 -0.41
N VAL A 404 -7.73 12.41 0.78
CA VAL A 404 -8.36 12.82 2.04
C VAL A 404 -8.47 14.34 2.13
N ILE A 405 -7.44 15.09 1.74
CA ILE A 405 -7.50 16.56 1.65
C ILE A 405 -8.60 16.99 0.67
N GLY A 406 -8.69 16.36 -0.49
CA GLY A 406 -9.76 16.64 -1.46
C GLY A 406 -11.16 16.38 -0.89
N ILE A 407 -11.34 15.26 -0.21
CA ILE A 407 -12.59 14.91 0.48
C ILE A 407 -12.91 15.95 1.55
N MET A 408 -11.94 16.31 2.39
CA MET A 408 -12.12 17.30 3.44
C MET A 408 -12.56 18.65 2.87
N LEU A 409 -11.88 19.15 1.85
CA LEU A 409 -12.20 20.43 1.21
C LEU A 409 -13.58 20.42 0.54
N PHE A 410 -13.89 19.37 -0.22
CA PHE A 410 -15.15 19.26 -0.95
C PHE A 410 -16.34 19.13 0.01
N TRP A 411 -16.28 18.21 0.99
CA TRP A 411 -17.39 17.97 1.92
C TRP A 411 -17.59 19.10 2.92
N ASN A 412 -16.53 19.83 3.25
CA ASN A 412 -16.68 21.08 4.03
C ASN A 412 -17.40 22.18 3.23
N GLN A 413 -17.14 22.28 1.91
CA GLN A 413 -17.81 23.25 1.05
C GLN A 413 -19.32 23.02 0.93
N ILE A 414 -19.75 21.75 0.93
CA ILE A 414 -21.17 21.38 0.83
C ILE A 414 -21.82 21.06 2.20
N TYR A 415 -21.17 21.45 3.29
CA TYR A 415 -21.62 21.13 4.65
C TYR A 415 -23.07 21.55 4.92
N ASN A 416 -23.49 22.70 4.42
CA ASN A 416 -24.86 23.20 4.60
C ASN A 416 -25.94 22.34 3.90
N ILE A 417 -25.53 21.52 2.91
CA ILE A 417 -26.45 20.63 2.18
C ILE A 417 -26.38 19.22 2.78
N LEU A 418 -25.18 18.76 3.07
CA LEU A 418 -24.90 17.42 3.60
C LEU A 418 -23.88 17.52 4.76
N PRO A 419 -24.35 17.60 6.01
CA PRO A 419 -23.48 17.83 7.18
C PRO A 419 -22.75 16.55 7.62
N LEU A 420 -21.92 15.97 6.72
CA LEU A 420 -21.12 14.77 7.01
C LEU A 420 -19.75 15.12 7.62
N TYR A 421 -19.25 16.33 7.37
CA TYR A 421 -17.97 16.76 7.92
C TYR A 421 -18.00 16.69 9.46
N ASN A 422 -16.89 16.26 10.06
CA ASN A 422 -16.76 16.09 11.51
C ASN A 422 -17.65 14.98 12.11
N THR A 423 -18.00 13.98 11.32
CA THR A 423 -18.76 12.78 11.74
C THR A 423 -18.02 11.50 11.37
N MET A 424 -18.42 10.36 11.95
CA MET A 424 -17.93 9.04 11.50
C MET A 424 -18.31 8.75 10.04
N GLY A 425 -19.37 9.41 9.53
CA GLY A 425 -19.83 9.25 8.14
C GLY A 425 -18.79 9.68 7.11
N ILE A 426 -18.07 10.79 7.34
CA ILE A 426 -17.02 11.23 6.41
C ILE A 426 -15.83 10.28 6.41
N MET A 427 -15.50 9.67 7.57
CA MET A 427 -14.44 8.65 7.64
C MET A 427 -14.82 7.40 6.84
N VAL A 428 -16.06 6.91 6.99
CA VAL A 428 -16.58 5.78 6.18
C VAL A 428 -16.50 6.12 4.70
N LEU A 429 -16.93 7.31 4.31
CA LEU A 429 -16.91 7.77 2.92
C LEU A 429 -15.48 7.82 2.38
N ALA A 430 -14.54 8.39 3.13
CA ALA A 430 -13.14 8.46 2.74
C ALA A 430 -12.52 7.06 2.58
N TYR A 431 -12.81 6.13 3.49
CA TYR A 431 -12.37 4.75 3.38
C TYR A 431 -12.97 4.04 2.16
N VAL A 432 -14.24 4.30 1.85
CA VAL A 432 -14.89 3.78 0.64
C VAL A 432 -14.17 4.30 -0.62
N VAL A 433 -13.91 5.60 -0.70
CA VAL A 433 -13.19 6.20 -1.84
C VAL A 433 -11.80 5.60 -1.99
N LEU A 434 -11.02 5.56 -0.91
CA LEU A 434 -9.63 5.07 -0.93
C LEU A 434 -9.52 3.59 -1.29
N PHE A 435 -10.46 2.76 -0.84
CA PHE A 435 -10.31 1.30 -0.89
C PHE A 435 -11.22 0.61 -1.90
N LEU A 436 -12.12 1.34 -2.57
CA LEU A 436 -12.94 0.82 -3.67
C LEU A 436 -12.15 0.08 -4.76
N PRO A 437 -10.96 0.59 -5.19
CA PRO A 437 -10.16 -0.08 -6.22
C PRO A 437 -9.83 -1.54 -5.91
N TYR A 438 -9.56 -1.89 -4.65
CA TYR A 438 -9.25 -3.28 -4.27
C TYR A 438 -10.40 -4.22 -4.60
N THR A 439 -11.62 -3.87 -4.21
CA THR A 439 -12.80 -4.69 -4.54
C THR A 439 -13.02 -4.76 -6.05
N VAL A 440 -12.91 -3.64 -6.77
CA VAL A 440 -13.06 -3.59 -8.23
C VAL A 440 -12.08 -4.53 -8.91
N GLN A 441 -10.81 -4.55 -8.51
CA GLN A 441 -9.78 -5.43 -9.09
C GLN A 441 -10.05 -6.90 -8.83
N TYR A 442 -10.37 -7.30 -7.59
CA TYR A 442 -10.62 -8.70 -7.26
C TYR A 442 -11.89 -9.25 -7.92
N VAL A 443 -12.95 -8.43 -7.97
CA VAL A 443 -14.19 -8.82 -8.67
C VAL A 443 -13.95 -8.88 -10.18
N THR A 444 -13.22 -7.93 -10.76
CA THR A 444 -12.85 -7.95 -12.20
C THR A 444 -12.03 -9.20 -12.52
N SER A 445 -11.04 -9.52 -11.70
CA SER A 445 -10.21 -10.73 -11.88
C SER A 445 -11.05 -12.02 -11.85
N SER A 446 -12.00 -12.13 -10.94
CA SER A 446 -12.90 -13.28 -10.87
C SER A 446 -13.87 -13.31 -12.05
N PHE A 447 -14.34 -12.15 -12.50
CA PHE A 447 -15.25 -12.06 -13.64
C PHE A 447 -14.57 -12.46 -14.97
N THR A 448 -13.31 -12.10 -15.18
CA THR A 448 -12.55 -12.44 -16.40
C THR A 448 -12.28 -13.92 -16.55
N GLN A 449 -12.45 -14.72 -15.49
CA GLN A 449 -12.32 -16.19 -15.55
C GLN A 449 -13.61 -16.89 -16.02
N ILE A 450 -14.73 -16.15 -16.12
CA ILE A 450 -16.00 -16.68 -16.59
C ILE A 450 -16.01 -16.62 -18.13
N SER A 451 -16.23 -17.76 -18.78
CA SER A 451 -16.36 -17.79 -20.24
C SER A 451 -17.68 -17.15 -20.69
N ASP A 452 -17.63 -16.38 -21.77
CA ASP A 452 -18.84 -15.80 -22.38
C ASP A 452 -19.84 -16.87 -22.84
N SER A 453 -19.35 -18.06 -23.19
CA SER A 453 -20.17 -19.22 -23.57
C SER A 453 -21.09 -19.68 -22.43
N LEU A 454 -20.68 -19.61 -21.18
CA LEU A 454 -21.51 -20.00 -20.04
C LEU A 454 -22.71 -19.04 -19.86
N MET A 455 -22.48 -17.74 -20.08
CA MET A 455 -23.54 -16.73 -20.03
C MET A 455 -24.50 -16.87 -21.21
N ALA A 456 -23.96 -17.15 -22.42
CA ALA A 456 -24.76 -17.42 -23.61
C ALA A 456 -25.61 -18.68 -23.46
N ALA A 457 -25.06 -19.77 -22.90
CA ALA A 457 -25.83 -20.98 -22.61
C ALA A 457 -27.02 -20.70 -21.68
N GLY A 458 -26.79 -19.90 -20.58
CA GLY A 458 -27.87 -19.50 -19.69
C GLY A 458 -29.01 -18.77 -20.41
N GLN A 459 -28.70 -17.94 -21.43
CA GLN A 459 -29.69 -17.25 -22.26
C GLN A 459 -30.42 -18.23 -23.21
N VAL A 460 -29.70 -19.14 -23.85
CA VAL A 460 -30.28 -20.16 -24.76
C VAL A 460 -31.29 -21.06 -24.04
N PHE A 461 -31.00 -21.41 -22.78
CA PHE A 461 -31.94 -22.17 -21.94
C PHE A 461 -33.06 -21.32 -21.32
N GLY A 462 -33.30 -20.10 -21.81
CA GLY A 462 -34.42 -19.24 -21.41
C GLY A 462 -34.24 -18.54 -20.08
N GLY A 463 -33.03 -18.50 -19.54
CA GLY A 463 -32.72 -17.76 -18.30
C GLY A 463 -32.92 -16.26 -18.45
N SER A 464 -33.74 -15.66 -17.59
CA SER A 464 -33.85 -14.20 -17.54
C SER A 464 -32.54 -13.55 -17.08
N PRO A 465 -32.28 -12.27 -17.39
CA PRO A 465 -31.07 -11.56 -16.93
C PRO A 465 -30.89 -11.60 -15.41
N ALA A 466 -31.99 -11.57 -14.65
CA ALA A 466 -31.95 -11.67 -13.18
C ALA A 466 -31.61 -13.08 -12.72
N TYR A 467 -32.10 -14.12 -13.42
CA TYR A 467 -31.77 -15.50 -13.15
C TYR A 467 -30.28 -15.78 -13.40
N ILE A 468 -29.76 -15.35 -14.55
CA ILE A 468 -28.33 -15.49 -14.91
C ILE A 468 -27.46 -14.77 -13.89
N LEU A 469 -27.83 -13.55 -13.49
CA LEU A 469 -27.10 -12.82 -12.46
C LEU A 469 -27.05 -13.58 -11.13
N ARG A 470 -28.21 -14.04 -10.62
CA ARG A 470 -28.30 -14.68 -9.29
C ARG A 470 -27.77 -16.10 -9.25
N ARG A 471 -27.97 -16.89 -10.32
CA ARG A 471 -27.66 -18.32 -10.35
C ARG A 471 -26.32 -18.66 -11.01
N ILE A 472 -25.80 -17.78 -11.88
CA ILE A 472 -24.55 -18.02 -12.61
C ILE A 472 -23.49 -17.00 -12.18
N THR A 473 -23.73 -15.70 -12.43
CA THR A 473 -22.69 -14.67 -12.29
C THR A 473 -22.28 -14.47 -10.83
N LEU A 474 -23.22 -14.16 -9.94
CA LEU A 474 -22.91 -13.89 -8.51
C LEU A 474 -22.24 -15.07 -7.80
N PRO A 475 -22.70 -16.34 -7.96
CA PRO A 475 -22.00 -17.48 -7.36
C PRO A 475 -20.57 -17.66 -7.87
N LEU A 476 -20.30 -17.34 -9.13
CA LEU A 476 -18.97 -17.48 -9.72
C LEU A 476 -18.01 -16.37 -9.26
N ILE A 477 -18.49 -15.13 -9.13
CA ILE A 477 -17.64 -14.01 -8.67
C ILE A 477 -17.61 -13.84 -7.15
N ARG A 478 -18.38 -14.64 -6.39
CA ARG A 478 -18.48 -14.51 -4.91
C ARG A 478 -17.10 -14.53 -4.22
N GLN A 479 -16.16 -15.30 -4.77
CA GLN A 479 -14.82 -15.36 -4.22
C GLN A 479 -14.08 -14.03 -4.41
N GLY A 480 -14.19 -13.40 -5.59
CA GLY A 480 -13.62 -12.07 -5.83
C GLY A 480 -14.24 -11.02 -4.91
N ILE A 481 -15.56 -11.09 -4.68
CA ILE A 481 -16.27 -10.20 -3.74
C ILE A 481 -15.73 -10.40 -2.32
N ALA A 482 -15.65 -11.66 -1.85
CA ALA A 482 -15.18 -11.97 -0.50
C ALA A 482 -13.69 -11.56 -0.31
N THR A 483 -12.84 -11.82 -1.31
CA THR A 483 -11.42 -11.41 -1.28
C THR A 483 -11.29 -9.90 -1.27
N GLY A 484 -12.04 -9.19 -2.11
CA GLY A 484 -12.07 -7.73 -2.16
C GLY A 484 -12.56 -7.12 -0.84
N TRP A 485 -13.63 -7.68 -0.25
CA TRP A 485 -14.12 -7.28 1.07
C TRP A 485 -13.06 -7.45 2.14
N MET A 486 -12.40 -8.61 2.19
CA MET A 486 -11.40 -8.92 3.21
C MET A 486 -10.15 -8.05 3.09
N MET A 487 -9.68 -7.80 1.85
CA MET A 487 -8.55 -6.89 1.61
C MET A 487 -8.89 -5.46 2.03
N THR A 488 -10.07 -4.95 1.66
CA THR A 488 -10.54 -3.63 2.08
C THR A 488 -10.64 -3.56 3.60
N PHE A 489 -11.20 -4.58 4.25
CA PHE A 489 -11.33 -4.66 5.70
C PHE A 489 -9.98 -4.58 6.41
N ILE A 490 -8.99 -5.39 5.98
CA ILE A 490 -7.65 -5.43 6.58
C ILE A 490 -6.94 -4.08 6.46
N ILE A 491 -7.02 -3.44 5.28
CA ILE A 491 -6.34 -2.16 5.05
C ILE A 491 -7.04 -1.03 5.81
N ALA A 492 -8.37 -0.99 5.79
CA ALA A 492 -9.17 0.00 6.52
C ALA A 492 -8.99 -0.08 8.04
N PHE A 493 -8.86 -1.29 8.60
CA PHE A 493 -8.67 -1.51 10.03
C PHE A 493 -7.42 -0.83 10.60
N ARG A 494 -6.36 -0.72 9.81
CA ARG A 494 -5.04 -0.19 10.20
C ARG A 494 -4.70 1.16 9.57
N GLU A 495 -5.68 1.80 8.93
CA GLU A 495 -5.46 3.04 8.19
C GLU A 495 -5.16 4.20 9.18
N LEU A 496 -4.13 4.99 8.87
CA LEU A 496 -3.66 6.08 9.72
C LEU A 496 -3.97 7.46 9.15
N VAL A 497 -3.76 7.65 7.85
CA VAL A 497 -3.74 8.98 7.21
C VAL A 497 -5.10 9.66 7.30
N THR A 498 -6.15 8.94 6.92
CA THR A 498 -7.53 9.46 6.95
C THR A 498 -7.93 9.81 8.37
N ALA A 499 -7.67 8.90 9.31
CA ALA A 499 -8.03 9.12 10.71
C ALA A 499 -7.28 10.30 11.33
N SER A 500 -6.00 10.50 10.97
CA SER A 500 -5.21 11.63 11.49
C SER A 500 -5.67 12.99 10.95
N LEU A 501 -6.36 13.02 9.79
CA LEU A 501 -6.82 14.25 9.13
C LEU A 501 -8.28 14.61 9.43
N ILE A 502 -9.19 13.62 9.40
CA ILE A 502 -10.64 13.88 9.40
C ILE A 502 -11.42 13.16 10.50
N ALA A 503 -10.74 12.50 11.44
CA ALA A 503 -11.45 11.94 12.59
C ALA A 503 -12.16 13.02 13.39
N PRO A 504 -13.42 12.81 13.80
CA PRO A 504 -14.12 13.72 14.69
C PRO A 504 -13.37 13.90 16.01
N PRO A 505 -13.53 15.03 16.70
CA PRO A 505 -12.92 15.25 18.01
C PRO A 505 -13.18 14.09 18.97
N ASN A 506 -12.16 13.71 19.74
CA ASN A 506 -12.19 12.60 20.69
C ASN A 506 -12.46 11.21 20.09
N THR A 507 -12.44 11.09 18.76
CA THR A 507 -12.58 9.80 18.07
C THR A 507 -11.20 9.24 17.75
N LEU A 508 -10.85 8.14 18.42
CA LEU A 508 -9.64 7.39 18.14
C LEU A 508 -9.97 6.12 17.36
N VAL A 509 -9.07 5.77 16.47
CA VAL A 509 -8.99 4.45 15.83
C VAL A 509 -7.68 3.77 16.25
N VAL A 510 -7.54 2.47 15.97
CA VAL A 510 -6.36 1.69 16.38
C VAL A 510 -5.05 2.40 16.00
N SER A 511 -4.95 2.90 14.79
CA SER A 511 -3.73 3.56 14.30
C SER A 511 -3.42 4.87 15.03
N THR A 512 -4.39 5.75 15.21
CA THR A 512 -4.20 7.03 15.92
C THR A 512 -4.00 6.82 17.43
N PHE A 513 -4.60 5.78 18.01
CA PHE A 513 -4.34 5.38 19.39
C PHE A 513 -2.88 4.93 19.56
N ILE A 514 -2.38 4.05 18.69
CA ILE A 514 -0.99 3.58 18.74
C ILE A 514 -0.01 4.75 18.64
N VAL A 515 -0.21 5.67 17.67
CA VAL A 515 0.65 6.84 17.48
C VAL A 515 0.62 7.74 18.72
N ARG A 516 -0.57 8.00 19.26
CA ARG A 516 -0.74 8.82 20.46
C ARG A 516 -0.03 8.23 21.69
N GLU A 517 -0.23 6.94 21.95
CA GLU A 517 0.42 6.26 23.08
C GLU A 517 1.94 6.20 22.90
N PHE A 518 2.41 6.09 21.66
CA PHE A 518 3.85 6.12 21.37
C PHE A 518 4.49 7.51 21.58
N GLU A 519 3.80 8.60 21.23
CA GLU A 519 4.34 9.96 21.30
C GLU A 519 4.15 10.61 22.68
N GLN A 520 3.02 10.38 23.34
CA GLN A 520 2.58 11.16 24.50
C GLN A 520 2.06 10.32 25.67
N GLY A 521 1.85 9.00 25.48
CA GLY A 521 1.23 8.13 26.47
C GLY A 521 2.12 6.97 26.92
N SER A 522 1.50 5.84 27.21
CA SER A 522 2.16 4.59 27.58
C SER A 522 2.59 3.84 26.32
N VAL A 523 3.89 3.91 26.01
CA VAL A 523 4.46 3.21 24.83
C VAL A 523 4.19 1.72 24.88
N SER A 524 4.25 1.08 26.07
CA SER A 524 4.00 -0.36 26.22
C SER A 524 2.55 -0.72 25.87
N VAL A 525 1.58 0.08 26.29
CA VAL A 525 0.16 -0.08 25.92
C VAL A 525 -0.06 0.15 24.43
N GLY A 526 0.58 1.19 23.87
CA GLY A 526 0.56 1.44 22.42
C GLY A 526 1.13 0.27 21.61
N MET A 527 2.23 -0.32 22.08
CA MET A 527 2.83 -1.50 21.43
C MET A 527 2.00 -2.77 21.62
N ALA A 528 1.30 -2.93 22.74
CA ALA A 528 0.34 -4.04 22.92
C ALA A 528 -0.80 -3.94 21.88
N MET A 529 -1.36 -2.75 21.67
CA MET A 529 -2.34 -2.52 20.60
C MET A 529 -1.74 -2.78 19.21
N ALA A 530 -0.48 -2.39 18.98
CA ALA A 530 0.21 -2.65 17.71
C ALA A 530 0.40 -4.14 17.43
N VAL A 531 0.76 -4.93 18.45
CA VAL A 531 0.84 -6.41 18.35
C VAL A 531 -0.52 -6.98 17.97
N LEU A 532 -1.60 -6.58 18.65
CA LEU A 532 -2.95 -7.04 18.33
C LEU A 532 -3.34 -6.68 16.89
N CYS A 533 -3.06 -5.44 16.46
CA CYS A 533 -3.33 -4.97 15.11
C CYS A 533 -2.61 -5.81 14.04
N VAL A 534 -1.33 -6.09 14.26
CA VAL A 534 -0.51 -6.88 13.34
C VAL A 534 -0.94 -8.35 13.33
N LEU A 535 -1.16 -8.96 14.49
CA LEU A 535 -1.65 -10.34 14.60
C LEU A 535 -2.99 -10.51 13.87
N PHE A 536 -3.92 -9.60 14.11
CA PHE A 536 -5.22 -9.62 13.47
C PHE A 536 -5.10 -9.50 11.94
N SER A 537 -4.34 -8.53 11.44
CA SER A 537 -4.14 -8.30 10.00
C SER A 537 -3.45 -9.49 9.33
N THR A 538 -2.41 -10.04 9.97
CA THR A 538 -1.63 -11.17 9.44
C THR A 538 -2.47 -12.44 9.42
N THR A 539 -3.21 -12.73 10.49
CA THR A 539 -4.10 -13.90 10.57
C THR A 539 -5.20 -13.84 9.52
N ALA A 540 -5.82 -12.67 9.34
CA ALA A 540 -6.84 -12.48 8.31
C ALA A 540 -6.28 -12.71 6.89
N LEU A 541 -5.06 -12.23 6.60
CA LEU A 541 -4.39 -12.46 5.32
C LEU A 541 -4.00 -13.93 5.10
N LEU A 542 -3.53 -14.63 6.14
CA LEU A 542 -3.22 -16.06 6.05
C LEU A 542 -4.47 -16.89 5.77
N ILE A 543 -5.58 -16.59 6.45
CA ILE A 543 -6.88 -17.22 6.18
C ILE A 543 -7.28 -16.98 4.74
N LEU A 544 -7.17 -15.75 4.25
CA LEU A 544 -7.48 -15.39 2.87
C LEU A 544 -6.67 -16.21 1.87
N ASN A 545 -5.35 -16.27 2.05
CA ASN A 545 -4.46 -17.01 1.16
C ASN A 545 -4.76 -18.51 1.16
N THR A 546 -5.03 -19.11 2.33
CA THR A 546 -5.39 -20.53 2.42
C THR A 546 -6.71 -20.84 1.74
N VAL A 547 -7.70 -19.95 1.81
CA VAL A 547 -8.97 -20.08 1.11
C VAL A 547 -8.80 -19.97 -0.41
N ILE A 548 -7.91 -19.10 -0.88
CA ILE A 548 -7.62 -18.95 -2.31
C ILE A 548 -6.86 -20.17 -2.86
N ASP A 549 -5.84 -20.66 -2.14
CA ASP A 549 -4.98 -21.74 -2.62
C ASP A 549 -5.67 -23.13 -2.63
N ARG A 550 -6.48 -23.44 -1.63
CA ARG A 550 -7.26 -24.70 -1.60
C ARG A 550 -8.19 -24.90 -2.82
N ARG A 551 -8.50 -23.82 -3.55
CA ARG A 551 -9.36 -23.89 -4.74
C ARG A 551 -8.61 -23.87 -6.06
N LYS A 552 -7.29 -23.65 -6.06
CA LYS A 552 -6.46 -23.88 -7.27
C LYS A 552 -6.15 -25.35 -7.47
N GLU A 553 -6.38 -26.17 -6.44
CA GLU A 553 -6.15 -27.63 -6.45
C GLU A 553 -7.42 -28.44 -6.82
N HIS A 554 -8.57 -27.80 -6.91
CA HIS A 554 -9.84 -28.34 -7.42
C HIS A 554 -10.27 -27.59 -8.71
#